data_0e5c559d643e2f80d883e908048f7d8f
#
_entry.id   0e5c559d643e2f80d883e908048f7d8f
#
_cell.length_a   1.000
_cell.length_b   1.000
_cell.length_c   1.000
_cell.angle_alpha   90.00
_cell.angle_beta   90.00
_cell.angle_gamma   90.00
#
_symmetry.space_group_name_H-M   'P 1'
#
loop_
_entity.id
_entity.type
_entity.pdbx_description
1 polymer ?
#
loop_
_entity_poly.entity_id
_entity_poly.type
_entity_poly.pdbx_seq_one_letter_code
_entity_poly.pdbx_strand_id
1 'polypeptide(L)'
;RELLYDEAVPFIKFALGENVKQSNWGDGYRSRFPQTRMGVEQVYYDHFIRAREYGQSQLEYRAKLRSTKRKDIREGRGPVAPRVDLELETLLQILNEERFVTCHSYRQDEINMLMHVADSLGFRLNTFTHILEGYKVADKMAEHGAGGSSFSDWWAYKYEVKDAIPYN
;
A
#
# COMPACT_ATOMS: atom_id res chain seq x y z
N ARG A 1 20.55 -6.16 16.01
CA ARG A 1 21.16 -6.39 14.68
C ARG A 1 21.25 -7.88 14.33
N GLU A 2 21.49 -8.76 15.29
CA GLU A 2 21.59 -10.22 15.06
C GLU A 2 20.31 -10.87 14.50
N LEU A 3 19.15 -10.20 14.61
CA LEU A 3 17.87 -10.67 14.07
C LEU A 3 17.52 -10.08 12.69
N LEU A 4 18.37 -9.22 12.12
CA LEU A 4 18.17 -8.63 10.81
C LEU A 4 18.87 -9.50 9.76
N TYR A 5 18.12 -9.87 8.74
CA TYR A 5 18.64 -10.49 7.53
C TYR A 5 18.90 -9.38 6.51
N ASP A 6 20.16 -8.97 6.37
CA ASP A 6 20.53 -7.78 5.58
C ASP A 6 20.26 -7.93 4.07
N GLU A 7 20.13 -9.17 3.59
CA GLU A 7 19.79 -9.48 2.19
C GLU A 7 18.28 -9.56 1.94
N ALA A 8 17.45 -9.37 2.96
CA ALA A 8 16.00 -9.42 2.81
C ALA A 8 15.49 -8.27 1.93
N VAL A 9 14.69 -8.61 0.95
CA VAL A 9 13.97 -7.63 0.14
C VAL A 9 12.98 -6.89 1.03
N PRO A 10 12.92 -5.55 1.00
CA PRO A 10 12.02 -4.80 1.84
C PRO A 10 10.56 -5.03 1.46
N PHE A 11 9.75 -5.41 2.44
CA PHE A 11 8.30 -5.58 2.30
C PHE A 11 7.53 -4.60 3.17
N ILE A 12 6.30 -4.35 2.78
CA ILE A 12 5.29 -3.69 3.61
C ILE A 12 3.97 -4.46 3.51
N LYS A 13 3.24 -4.52 4.61
CA LYS A 13 1.93 -5.15 4.65
C LYS A 13 0.84 -4.09 4.61
N PHE A 14 -0.01 -4.17 3.58
CA PHE A 14 -1.26 -3.44 3.48
C PHE A 14 -2.40 -4.26 4.08
N ALA A 15 -3.52 -3.60 4.30
CA ALA A 15 -4.74 -4.25 4.76
C ALA A 15 -5.97 -3.67 4.07
N LEU A 16 -6.98 -4.52 3.94
CA LEU A 16 -8.31 -4.20 3.44
C LEU A 16 -9.37 -4.59 4.48
N GLY A 17 -10.63 -4.28 4.20
CA GLY A 17 -11.76 -4.68 5.01
C GLY A 17 -11.80 -4.04 6.40
N GLU A 18 -12.26 -4.78 7.39
CA GLU A 18 -12.50 -4.29 8.75
C GLU A 18 -11.21 -3.83 9.46
N ASN A 19 -10.06 -4.40 9.14
CA ASN A 19 -8.78 -3.96 9.73
C ASN A 19 -8.50 -2.49 9.46
N VAL A 20 -8.97 -1.97 8.33
CA VAL A 20 -8.82 -0.56 7.94
C VAL A 20 -10.01 0.26 8.40
N LYS A 21 -11.24 -0.22 8.13
CA LYS A 21 -12.48 0.51 8.41
C LYS A 21 -12.79 0.60 9.90
N GLN A 22 -12.66 -0.51 10.62
CA GLN A 22 -13.04 -0.65 12.03
C GLN A 22 -14.51 -0.24 12.32
N SER A 23 -15.37 -0.37 11.31
CA SER A 23 -16.76 0.09 11.39
C SER A 23 -17.64 -0.81 12.27
N ASN A 24 -17.22 -2.05 12.53
CA ASN A 24 -17.95 -3.06 13.29
C ASN A 24 -17.25 -3.44 14.61
N TRP A 25 -16.34 -2.60 15.13
CA TRP A 25 -15.55 -2.91 16.32
C TRP A 25 -16.21 -2.48 17.65
N GLY A 26 -17.47 -2.03 17.57
CA GLY A 26 -18.28 -1.67 18.71
C GLY A 26 -18.14 -0.21 19.16
N ASP A 27 -18.94 0.17 20.17
CA ASP A 27 -19.13 1.57 20.59
C ASP A 27 -17.90 2.22 21.24
N GLY A 28 -16.90 1.44 21.64
CA GLY A 28 -15.66 1.94 22.24
C GLY A 28 -14.67 2.53 21.24
N TYR A 29 -14.87 2.33 19.96
CA TYR A 29 -13.98 2.83 18.90
C TYR A 29 -14.45 4.19 18.40
N ARG A 30 -13.51 5.12 18.28
CA ARG A 30 -13.80 6.44 17.73
C ARG A 30 -14.09 6.30 16.23
N SER A 31 -15.18 6.95 15.80
CA SER A 31 -15.46 7.12 14.39
C SER A 31 -14.31 7.87 13.70
N ARG A 32 -13.73 7.29 12.65
CA ARG A 32 -12.63 7.87 11.87
C ARG A 32 -12.74 7.44 10.41
N PHE A 33 -12.18 8.24 9.52
CA PHE A 33 -12.01 7.85 8.12
C PHE A 33 -10.83 6.86 7.98
N PRO A 34 -10.95 5.81 7.13
CA PRO A 34 -12.12 5.40 6.36
C PRO A 34 -13.05 4.47 7.15
N GLN A 35 -14.36 4.50 6.85
CA GLN A 35 -15.37 3.60 7.44
C GLN A 35 -16.10 2.73 6.40
N THR A 36 -15.81 2.94 5.14
CA THR A 36 -16.40 2.20 4.02
C THR A 36 -15.33 1.67 3.08
N ARG A 37 -15.67 0.70 2.24
CA ARG A 37 -14.77 0.16 1.22
C ARG A 37 -14.33 1.23 0.23
N MET A 38 -15.25 2.11 -0.19
CA MET A 38 -14.93 3.27 -1.02
C MET A 38 -13.96 4.23 -0.34
N GLY A 39 -14.14 4.43 0.97
CA GLY A 39 -13.20 5.24 1.76
C GLY A 39 -11.80 4.63 1.83
N VAL A 40 -11.69 3.30 1.88
CA VAL A 40 -10.39 2.60 1.83
C VAL A 40 -9.70 2.84 0.49
N GLU A 41 -10.43 2.71 -0.62
CA GLU A 41 -9.93 3.03 -1.96
C GLU A 41 -9.42 4.48 -2.04
N GLN A 42 -10.20 5.43 -1.52
CA GLN A 42 -9.82 6.85 -1.50
C GLN A 42 -8.53 7.10 -0.71
N VAL A 43 -8.32 6.41 0.42
CA VAL A 43 -7.07 6.50 1.21
C VAL A 43 -5.87 6.08 0.37
N TYR A 44 -5.96 4.98 -0.37
CA TYR A 44 -4.87 4.54 -1.24
C TYR A 44 -4.55 5.57 -2.32
N TYR A 45 -5.56 6.04 -3.05
CA TYR A 45 -5.35 7.08 -4.07
C TYR A 45 -4.70 8.33 -3.49
N ASP A 46 -5.25 8.87 -2.39
CA ASP A 46 -4.73 10.09 -1.77
C ASP A 46 -3.25 9.97 -1.39
N HIS A 47 -2.90 8.89 -0.69
CA HIS A 47 -1.54 8.72 -0.19
C HIS A 47 -0.52 8.46 -1.30
N PHE A 48 -0.86 7.68 -2.31
CA PHE A 48 0.05 7.44 -3.43
C PHE A 48 0.21 8.65 -4.36
N ILE A 49 -0.84 9.45 -4.56
CA ILE A 49 -0.75 10.73 -5.28
C ILE A 49 0.20 11.66 -4.53
N ARG A 50 0.03 11.82 -3.21
CA ARG A 50 0.92 12.61 -2.36
C ARG A 50 2.36 12.10 -2.39
N ALA A 51 2.57 10.79 -2.44
CA ALA A 51 3.90 10.21 -2.56
C ALA A 51 4.58 10.59 -3.89
N ARG A 52 3.84 10.63 -5.00
CA ARG A 52 4.35 11.13 -6.29
C ARG A 52 4.74 12.61 -6.21
N GLU A 53 3.86 13.44 -5.66
CA GLU A 53 4.13 14.88 -5.49
C GLU A 53 5.35 15.11 -4.60
N TYR A 54 5.48 14.32 -3.54
CA TYR A 54 6.66 14.33 -2.68
C TYR A 54 7.91 13.95 -3.46
N GLY A 55 7.91 12.87 -4.22
CA GLY A 55 9.01 12.46 -5.07
C GLY A 55 9.42 13.54 -6.08
N GLN A 56 8.43 14.14 -6.73
CA GLN A 56 8.66 15.25 -7.66
C GLN A 56 9.32 16.45 -6.97
N SER A 57 8.87 16.82 -5.78
CA SER A 57 9.47 17.92 -5.02
C SER A 57 10.92 17.65 -4.62
N GLN A 58 11.25 16.42 -4.29
CA GLN A 58 12.63 15.98 -4.02
C GLN A 58 13.53 16.08 -5.26
N LEU A 59 13.01 15.65 -6.42
CA LEU A 59 13.73 15.75 -7.70
C LEU A 59 14.01 17.21 -8.09
N GLU A 60 13.01 18.08 -7.96
CA GLU A 60 13.13 19.50 -8.24
C GLU A 60 14.15 20.19 -7.31
N TYR A 61 14.10 19.87 -6.02
CA TYR A 61 15.10 20.36 -5.07
C TYR A 61 16.52 19.97 -5.48
N ARG A 62 16.72 18.68 -5.80
CA ARG A 62 18.03 18.18 -6.24
C ARG A 62 18.50 18.85 -7.52
N ALA A 63 17.62 19.09 -8.47
CA ALA A 63 17.93 19.79 -9.71
C ALA A 63 18.34 21.26 -9.45
N LYS A 64 17.56 21.96 -8.64
CA LYS A 64 17.87 23.35 -8.22
C LYS A 64 19.21 23.42 -7.46
N LEU A 65 19.45 22.48 -6.56
CA LEU A 65 20.70 22.43 -5.80
C LEU A 65 21.94 22.26 -6.71
N ARG A 66 21.83 21.36 -7.72
CA ARG A 66 22.91 21.14 -8.70
C ARG A 66 23.22 22.38 -9.55
N SER A 67 22.21 23.18 -9.86
CA SER A 67 22.35 24.40 -10.67
C SER A 67 22.74 25.63 -9.85
N THR A 68 22.66 25.56 -8.51
CA THR A 68 22.98 26.68 -7.62
C THR A 68 24.48 26.82 -7.43
N LYS A 69 25.02 28.08 -7.53
CA LYS A 69 26.43 28.32 -7.31
C LYS A 69 26.87 28.02 -5.88
N ARG A 70 28.02 27.40 -5.70
CA ARG A 70 28.58 27.08 -4.37
C ARG A 70 28.65 28.27 -3.43
N LYS A 71 28.88 29.48 -3.95
CA LYS A 71 28.88 30.73 -3.18
C LYS A 71 27.52 30.99 -2.56
N ASP A 72 26.44 30.86 -3.35
CA ASP A 72 25.08 31.13 -2.89
C ASP A 72 24.62 30.10 -1.83
N ILE A 73 25.00 28.82 -1.98
CA ILE A 73 24.77 27.81 -0.98
C ILE A 73 25.43 28.15 0.35
N ARG A 74 26.71 28.55 0.32
CA ARG A 74 27.48 28.95 1.52
C ARG A 74 26.92 30.20 2.22
N GLU A 75 26.31 31.08 1.47
CA GLU A 75 25.70 32.33 1.98
C GLU A 75 24.22 32.14 2.35
N GLY A 76 23.72 30.88 2.39
CA GLY A 76 22.35 30.58 2.79
C GLY A 76 21.28 30.96 1.75
N ARG A 77 21.66 31.26 0.52
CA ARG A 77 20.73 31.55 -0.59
C ARG A 77 20.43 30.35 -1.48
N GLY A 78 20.80 29.17 -1.04
CA GLY A 78 20.47 27.93 -1.73
C GLY A 78 18.98 27.56 -1.62
N PRO A 79 18.53 26.58 -2.42
CA PRO A 79 17.17 26.07 -2.31
C PRO A 79 16.95 25.42 -0.96
N VAL A 80 15.74 25.54 -0.42
CA VAL A 80 15.32 24.88 0.83
C VAL A 80 14.93 23.44 0.52
N ALA A 81 15.47 22.49 1.29
CA ALA A 81 15.11 21.09 1.16
C ALA A 81 13.65 20.84 1.57
N PRO A 82 12.88 20.05 0.82
CA PRO A 82 11.58 19.59 1.27
C PRO A 82 11.72 18.83 2.60
N ARG A 83 10.71 18.96 3.45
CA ARG A 83 10.67 18.19 4.70
C ARG A 83 10.66 16.68 4.40
N VAL A 84 11.46 15.93 5.13
CA VAL A 84 11.44 14.47 5.07
C VAL A 84 10.12 13.96 5.66
N ASP A 85 9.42 13.13 4.90
CA ASP A 85 8.21 12.45 5.29
C ASP A 85 8.41 10.94 5.11
N LEU A 86 8.57 10.21 6.22
CA LEU A 86 8.91 8.78 6.20
C LEU A 86 7.77 7.91 5.64
N GLU A 87 6.53 8.35 5.77
CA GLU A 87 5.38 7.66 5.20
C GLU A 87 5.40 7.77 3.66
N LEU A 88 5.54 9.00 3.15
CA LEU A 88 5.60 9.24 1.72
C LEU A 88 6.87 8.66 1.07
N GLU A 89 8.01 8.65 1.77
CA GLU A 89 9.21 7.94 1.30
C GLU A 89 8.96 6.43 1.11
N THR A 90 8.27 5.81 2.07
CA THR A 90 7.93 4.38 1.98
C THR A 90 7.03 4.09 0.79
N LEU A 91 6.01 4.92 0.56
CA LEU A 91 5.11 4.80 -0.59
C LEU A 91 5.82 5.10 -1.91
N LEU A 92 6.73 6.06 -1.92
CA LEU A 92 7.57 6.34 -3.09
C LEU A 92 8.47 5.16 -3.46
N GLN A 93 9.01 4.44 -2.48
CA GLN A 93 9.78 3.22 -2.72
C GLN A 93 8.92 2.12 -3.38
N ILE A 94 7.62 2.05 -3.06
CA ILE A 94 6.69 1.13 -3.73
C ILE A 94 6.51 1.54 -5.19
N LEU A 95 6.27 2.83 -5.47
CA LEU A 95 6.15 3.36 -6.82
C LEU A 95 7.41 3.18 -7.67
N ASN A 96 8.58 3.14 -7.05
CA ASN A 96 9.87 2.90 -7.68
C ASN A 96 10.27 1.42 -7.76
N GLU A 97 9.40 0.49 -7.35
CA GLU A 97 9.67 -0.95 -7.29
C GLU A 97 10.84 -1.35 -6.35
N GLU A 98 11.16 -0.49 -5.41
CA GLU A 98 12.19 -0.72 -4.38
C GLU A 98 11.66 -1.45 -3.15
N ARG A 99 10.33 -1.52 -2.99
CA ARG A 99 9.63 -2.15 -1.87
C ARG A 99 8.44 -2.94 -2.36
N PHE A 100 8.31 -4.17 -1.87
CA PHE A 100 7.24 -5.09 -2.22
C PHE A 100 6.04 -4.96 -1.30
N VAL A 101 4.84 -5.26 -1.82
CA VAL A 101 3.58 -5.15 -1.08
C VAL A 101 2.96 -6.52 -0.90
N THR A 102 2.64 -6.87 0.34
CA THR A 102 1.70 -7.93 0.68
C THR A 102 0.43 -7.31 1.24
N CYS A 103 -0.74 -7.89 0.99
CA CYS A 103 -2.01 -7.31 1.42
C CYS A 103 -2.91 -8.31 2.12
N HIS A 104 -3.34 -7.97 3.33
CA HIS A 104 -4.40 -8.67 4.04
C HIS A 104 -5.74 -8.42 3.36
N SER A 105 -6.45 -9.47 2.96
CA SER A 105 -7.73 -9.37 2.24
C SER A 105 -8.53 -10.65 2.29
N TYR A 106 -9.85 -10.54 2.22
CA TYR A 106 -10.78 -11.69 2.19
C TYR A 106 -11.69 -11.67 0.98
N ARG A 107 -12.24 -10.52 0.63
CA ARG A 107 -13.32 -10.36 -0.35
C ARG A 107 -12.80 -10.05 -1.75
N GLN A 108 -13.48 -10.62 -2.75
CA GLN A 108 -13.16 -10.41 -4.15
C GLN A 108 -13.21 -8.95 -4.60
N ASP A 109 -14.21 -8.20 -4.11
CA ASP A 109 -14.39 -6.79 -4.46
C ASP A 109 -13.25 -5.92 -3.95
N GLU A 110 -12.76 -6.18 -2.74
CA GLU A 110 -11.62 -5.49 -2.14
C GLU A 110 -10.31 -5.84 -2.86
N ILE A 111 -10.10 -7.14 -3.19
CA ILE A 111 -8.93 -7.60 -3.94
C ILE A 111 -8.90 -6.94 -5.32
N ASN A 112 -10.02 -6.98 -6.05
CA ASN A 112 -10.13 -6.37 -7.37
C ASN A 112 -9.93 -4.85 -7.32
N MET A 113 -10.52 -4.17 -6.34
CA MET A 113 -10.35 -2.73 -6.14
C MET A 113 -8.87 -2.36 -5.98
N LEU A 114 -8.13 -3.05 -5.12
CA LEU A 114 -6.74 -2.70 -4.89
C LEU A 114 -5.84 -2.98 -6.11
N MET A 115 -6.13 -4.01 -6.90
CA MET A 115 -5.45 -4.22 -8.19
C MET A 115 -5.70 -3.05 -9.14
N HIS A 116 -6.94 -2.58 -9.28
CA HIS A 116 -7.24 -1.41 -10.10
C HIS A 116 -6.54 -0.13 -9.63
N VAL A 117 -6.45 0.08 -8.33
CA VAL A 117 -5.67 1.19 -7.75
C VAL A 117 -4.20 1.06 -8.13
N ALA A 118 -3.64 -0.14 -7.97
CA ALA A 118 -2.24 -0.42 -8.29
C ALA A 118 -1.93 -0.18 -9.77
N ASP A 119 -2.77 -0.70 -10.67
CA ASP A 119 -2.64 -0.50 -12.12
C ASP A 119 -2.76 0.98 -12.51
N SER A 120 -3.72 1.70 -11.93
CA SER A 120 -3.93 3.13 -12.18
C SER A 120 -2.76 4.00 -11.72
N LEU A 121 -2.10 3.60 -10.66
CA LEU A 121 -0.99 4.33 -10.05
C LEU A 121 0.38 3.79 -10.47
N GLY A 122 0.45 2.66 -11.20
CA GLY A 122 1.67 2.08 -11.72
C GLY A 122 2.56 1.47 -10.65
N PHE A 123 1.98 0.82 -9.65
CA PHE A 123 2.74 0.00 -8.70
C PHE A 123 2.24 -1.44 -8.71
N ARG A 124 3.05 -2.35 -8.15
CA ARG A 124 2.78 -3.78 -8.19
C ARG A 124 2.40 -4.31 -6.81
N LEU A 125 1.37 -5.15 -6.78
CA LEU A 125 1.04 -5.98 -5.63
C LEU A 125 1.70 -7.35 -5.82
N ASN A 126 2.42 -7.82 -4.79
CA ASN A 126 3.11 -9.10 -4.88
C ASN A 126 2.24 -10.26 -4.40
N THR A 127 1.55 -10.08 -3.28
CA THR A 127 0.76 -11.17 -2.69
C THR A 127 -0.42 -10.66 -1.90
N PHE A 128 -1.59 -11.26 -2.14
CA PHE A 128 -2.72 -11.16 -1.22
C PHE A 128 -2.65 -12.31 -0.23
N THR A 129 -2.68 -12.01 1.08
CA THR A 129 -2.53 -13.01 2.13
C THR A 129 -3.89 -13.44 2.70
N HIS A 130 -4.02 -14.73 3.03
CA HIS A 130 -5.19 -15.41 3.59
C HIS A 130 -6.50 -15.01 2.87
N ILE A 131 -6.46 -15.04 1.56
CA ILE A 131 -7.61 -14.71 0.73
C ILE A 131 -8.64 -15.83 0.78
N LEU A 132 -9.92 -15.46 0.98
CA LEU A 132 -11.03 -16.43 0.98
C LEU A 132 -11.75 -16.44 -0.37
N GLU A 133 -11.96 -15.29 -0.98
CA GLU A 133 -12.63 -15.19 -2.28
C GLU A 133 -11.67 -15.02 -3.47
N GLY A 134 -10.39 -15.30 -3.27
CA GLY A 134 -9.38 -15.17 -4.34
C GLY A 134 -9.68 -15.99 -5.59
N TYR A 135 -10.27 -17.17 -5.43
CA TYR A 135 -10.68 -18.03 -6.55
C TYR A 135 -11.67 -17.34 -7.51
N LYS A 136 -12.47 -16.39 -7.04
CA LYS A 136 -13.43 -15.63 -7.87
C LYS A 136 -12.77 -14.58 -8.78
N VAL A 137 -11.53 -14.22 -8.51
CA VAL A 137 -10.75 -13.20 -9.22
C VAL A 137 -9.35 -13.68 -9.60
N ALA A 138 -9.17 -15.01 -9.63
CA ALA A 138 -7.86 -15.63 -9.87
C ALA A 138 -7.29 -15.29 -11.25
N ASP A 139 -8.13 -15.16 -12.26
CA ASP A 139 -7.77 -14.73 -13.61
C ASP A 139 -7.19 -13.30 -13.60
N LYS A 140 -7.84 -12.39 -12.91
CA LYS A 140 -7.37 -10.99 -12.76
C LYS A 140 -6.09 -10.90 -11.94
N MET A 141 -5.97 -11.72 -10.89
CA MET A 141 -4.74 -11.80 -10.10
C MET A 141 -3.57 -12.30 -10.95
N ALA A 142 -3.81 -13.30 -11.82
CA ALA A 142 -2.81 -13.80 -12.73
C ALA A 142 -2.40 -12.75 -13.78
N GLU A 143 -3.35 -11.99 -14.31
CA GLU A 143 -3.09 -10.89 -15.26
C GLU A 143 -2.28 -9.77 -14.60
N HIS A 144 -2.62 -9.36 -13.38
CA HIS A 144 -1.87 -8.39 -12.59
C HIS A 144 -0.50 -8.91 -12.16
N GLY A 145 -0.34 -10.22 -12.05
CA GLY A 145 0.87 -10.90 -11.57
C GLY A 145 0.97 -11.00 -10.05
N ALA A 146 -0.16 -10.88 -9.34
CA ALA A 146 -0.22 -11.03 -7.88
C ALA A 146 -0.39 -12.49 -7.47
N GLY A 147 0.40 -12.93 -6.49
CA GLY A 147 0.23 -14.22 -5.83
C GLY A 147 -0.91 -14.20 -4.82
N GLY A 148 -1.40 -15.39 -4.47
CA GLY A 148 -2.39 -15.58 -3.40
C GLY A 148 -1.89 -16.59 -2.37
N SER A 149 -2.18 -16.33 -1.11
CA SER A 149 -1.91 -17.23 -0.01
C SER A 149 -3.21 -17.51 0.73
N SER A 150 -3.53 -18.79 0.95
CA SER A 150 -4.72 -19.23 1.68
C SER A 150 -4.32 -20.11 2.86
N PHE A 151 -5.22 -20.31 3.80
CA PHE A 151 -5.05 -21.20 4.95
C PHE A 151 -6.01 -22.37 4.85
N SER A 152 -5.49 -23.58 4.87
CA SER A 152 -6.28 -24.81 4.79
C SER A 152 -7.14 -25.10 6.04
N ASP A 153 -6.90 -24.38 7.13
CA ASP A 153 -7.57 -24.54 8.42
C ASP A 153 -8.65 -23.49 8.70
N TRP A 154 -9.07 -22.73 7.69
CA TRP A 154 -10.17 -21.78 7.83
C TRP A 154 -11.51 -22.49 8.10
N TRP A 155 -12.17 -22.05 9.17
CA TRP A 155 -13.52 -22.48 9.54
C TRP A 155 -14.55 -21.37 9.23
N ALA A 156 -15.82 -21.66 9.37
CA ALA A 156 -16.92 -20.75 9.02
C ALA A 156 -17.09 -19.52 9.95
N TYR A 157 -16.03 -19.02 10.55
CA TYR A 157 -16.09 -17.86 11.41
C TYR A 157 -15.84 -16.51 10.71
N LYS A 158 -15.56 -16.52 9.41
CA LYS A 158 -15.57 -15.32 8.57
C LYS A 158 -16.92 -15.18 7.88
N TYR A 159 -17.90 -14.74 8.64
CA TYR A 159 -19.30 -14.75 8.22
C TYR A 159 -19.57 -14.03 6.88
N GLU A 160 -18.88 -12.94 6.59
CA GLU A 160 -19.05 -12.15 5.35
C GLU A 160 -18.58 -12.88 4.09
N VAL A 161 -17.80 -13.95 4.24
CA VAL A 161 -17.24 -14.76 3.14
C VAL A 161 -17.38 -16.28 3.40
N LYS A 162 -18.37 -16.67 4.19
CA LYS A 162 -18.60 -18.07 4.58
C LYS A 162 -18.73 -19.03 3.39
N ASP A 163 -19.23 -18.53 2.26
CA ASP A 163 -19.44 -19.32 1.05
C ASP A 163 -18.12 -19.70 0.36
N ALA A 164 -17.04 -18.99 0.67
CA ALA A 164 -15.73 -19.24 0.10
C ALA A 164 -14.96 -20.38 0.78
N ILE A 165 -15.32 -20.75 2.01
CA ILE A 165 -14.57 -21.73 2.82
C ILE A 165 -14.33 -23.07 2.12
N PRO A 166 -15.29 -23.65 1.39
CA PRO A 166 -15.07 -24.91 0.68
C PRO A 166 -14.04 -24.85 -0.47
N TYR A 167 -13.64 -23.66 -0.88
CA TYR A 167 -12.76 -23.42 -2.04
C TYR A 167 -11.35 -22.93 -1.66
N ASN A 168 -11.03 -22.94 -0.37
CA ASN A 168 -9.71 -22.52 0.14
C ASN A 168 -8.82 -23.70 0.50
#